data_59e7270199ab1df6f86b911de0b1653f
#
_entry.id   59e7270199ab1df6f86b911de0b1653f
#
_cell.length_a   1.000
_cell.length_b   1.000
_cell.length_c   1.000
_cell.angle_alpha   90.00
_cell.angle_beta   90.00
_cell.angle_gamma   90.00
#
_symmetry.space_group_name_H-M   'P 1'
#
loop_
_entity.id
_entity.type
_entity.pdbx_description
1 polymer ?
#
loop_
_entity_poly.entity_id
_entity_poly.type
_entity_poly.pdbx_seq_one_letter_code
_entity_poly.pdbx_strand_id
1 'polypeptide(L)'
;MTKPLIGVTTYLDQARWGVWDMRAALLPAPYPRLVQESGGLATMLPPGPPDTAAELVARLDGLVVAGGADVEPVRYGAEADPRTGPPARARDAWELALIEAALASGTPLLGICRGMQLLNVARGGTLLQHLDGHVEAVGVIGRHAVKPVPGTLYASLAPELTDVPTYHHQAVDRLGRGLIPSAYAEDGTVEAVEAADAPWALGVQWHPEMGEDLRVMEGLVRAATAPA
;
A
#
# COMPACT_ATOMS: atom_id res chain seq x y z
N MET A 1 -23.54 14.66 1.59
CA MET A 1 -22.30 14.55 0.78
C MET A 1 -22.26 13.17 0.15
N THR A 2 -21.87 13.04 -1.09
CA THR A 2 -21.65 11.75 -1.74
C THR A 2 -20.41 11.09 -1.12
N LYS A 3 -20.47 9.77 -0.91
CA LYS A 3 -19.29 9.02 -0.43
C LYS A 3 -18.25 8.93 -1.54
N PRO A 4 -16.94 9.10 -1.25
CA PRO A 4 -15.89 9.00 -2.25
C PRO A 4 -15.71 7.56 -2.75
N LEU A 5 -15.40 7.41 -4.04
CA LEU A 5 -15.10 6.15 -4.70
C LEU A 5 -13.61 5.83 -4.55
N ILE A 6 -13.29 4.83 -3.75
CA ILE A 6 -11.92 4.39 -3.48
C ILE A 6 -11.63 3.11 -4.27
N GLY A 7 -10.67 3.21 -5.20
CA GLY A 7 -10.14 2.07 -5.91
C GLY A 7 -9.17 1.28 -5.04
N VAL A 8 -9.31 -0.06 -4.99
CA VAL A 8 -8.38 -0.95 -4.27
C VAL A 8 -7.82 -1.97 -5.23
N THR A 9 -6.49 -2.02 -5.39
CA THR A 9 -5.85 -2.98 -6.30
C THR A 9 -6.01 -4.42 -5.82
N THR A 10 -6.07 -5.38 -6.76
CA THR A 10 -6.33 -6.80 -6.45
C THR A 10 -5.21 -7.71 -6.93
N TYR A 11 -5.23 -8.94 -6.43
CA TYR A 11 -4.49 -10.07 -7.00
C TYR A 11 -5.17 -10.59 -8.26
N LEU A 12 -4.43 -11.35 -9.05
CA LEU A 12 -4.95 -12.15 -10.15
C LEU A 12 -4.35 -13.56 -10.01
N ASP A 13 -4.97 -14.38 -9.19
CA ASP A 13 -4.45 -15.68 -8.76
C ASP A 13 -5.42 -16.82 -9.03
N GLN A 14 -4.89 -18.06 -8.95
CA GLN A 14 -5.71 -19.27 -9.02
C GLN A 14 -6.64 -19.35 -7.80
N ALA A 15 -7.92 -19.49 -8.04
CA ALA A 15 -8.94 -19.56 -7.00
C ALA A 15 -9.88 -20.73 -7.20
N ARG A 16 -10.40 -21.25 -6.07
CA ARG A 16 -11.41 -22.32 -6.05
C ARG A 16 -12.67 -21.83 -5.38
N TRP A 17 -13.81 -21.99 -6.08
CA TRP A 17 -15.12 -21.71 -5.49
C TRP A 17 -16.19 -22.56 -6.20
N GLY A 18 -17.10 -23.18 -5.44
CA GLY A 18 -18.07 -24.12 -5.99
C GLY A 18 -17.40 -25.21 -6.81
N VAL A 19 -17.69 -25.28 -8.10
CA VAL A 19 -17.10 -26.24 -9.04
C VAL A 19 -15.94 -25.69 -9.87
N TRP A 20 -15.60 -24.41 -9.67
CA TRP A 20 -14.61 -23.69 -10.48
C TRP A 20 -13.23 -23.74 -9.84
N ASP A 21 -12.20 -23.94 -10.67
CA ASP A 21 -10.78 -23.81 -10.35
C ASP A 21 -10.10 -23.06 -11.48
N MET A 22 -10.00 -21.73 -11.36
CA MET A 22 -9.50 -20.86 -12.43
C MET A 22 -8.93 -19.55 -11.88
N ARG A 23 -8.20 -18.81 -12.72
CA ARG A 23 -7.72 -17.48 -12.33
C ARG A 23 -8.90 -16.54 -12.07
N ALA A 24 -8.79 -15.81 -10.96
CA ALA A 24 -9.78 -14.82 -10.55
C ALA A 24 -9.10 -13.57 -10.00
N ALA A 25 -9.77 -12.43 -10.14
CA ALA A 25 -9.40 -11.25 -9.40
C ALA A 25 -9.81 -11.44 -7.94
N LEU A 26 -8.84 -11.40 -7.04
CA LEU A 26 -9.01 -11.67 -5.61
C LEU A 26 -8.55 -10.48 -4.78
N LEU A 27 -9.29 -10.20 -3.72
CA LEU A 27 -8.88 -9.25 -2.69
C LEU A 27 -9.38 -9.78 -1.34
N PRO A 28 -8.53 -9.86 -0.30
CA PRO A 28 -8.98 -10.19 1.04
C PRO A 28 -10.09 -9.24 1.51
N ALA A 29 -11.18 -9.81 2.02
CA ALA A 29 -12.35 -9.05 2.43
C ALA A 29 -12.10 -7.90 3.44
N PRO A 30 -11.06 -7.95 4.31
CA PRO A 30 -10.71 -6.83 5.17
C PRO A 30 -10.43 -5.50 4.44
N TYR A 31 -9.82 -5.52 3.24
CA TYR A 31 -9.54 -4.28 2.48
C TYR A 31 -10.81 -3.48 2.12
N PRO A 32 -11.79 -4.04 1.38
CA PRO A 32 -13.00 -3.30 1.06
C PRO A 32 -13.83 -2.98 2.32
N ARG A 33 -13.79 -3.83 3.35
CA ARG A 33 -14.43 -3.56 4.63
C ARG A 33 -13.84 -2.33 5.30
N LEU A 34 -12.50 -2.21 5.38
CA LEU A 34 -11.82 -1.06 5.96
C LEU A 34 -12.23 0.25 5.25
N VAL A 35 -12.30 0.27 3.91
CA VAL A 35 -12.79 1.42 3.13
C VAL A 35 -14.23 1.77 3.50
N GLN A 36 -15.12 0.77 3.59
CA GLN A 36 -16.55 0.97 3.87
C GLN A 36 -16.78 1.48 5.29
N GLU A 37 -16.09 0.92 6.29
CA GLU A 37 -16.16 1.32 7.69
C GLU A 37 -15.62 2.75 7.89
N SER A 38 -14.63 3.17 7.08
CA SER A 38 -14.11 4.53 7.05
C SER A 38 -14.97 5.52 6.24
N GLY A 39 -16.11 5.08 5.69
CA GLY A 39 -17.09 5.95 5.02
C GLY A 39 -16.95 6.07 3.49
N GLY A 40 -16.02 5.35 2.85
CA GLY A 40 -15.85 5.29 1.40
C GLY A 40 -16.74 4.26 0.69
N LEU A 41 -16.74 4.30 -0.64
CA LEU A 41 -17.25 3.24 -1.53
C LEU A 41 -16.04 2.50 -2.10
N ALA A 42 -15.90 1.19 -1.81
CA ALA A 42 -14.82 0.38 -2.33
C ALA A 42 -15.12 -0.15 -3.73
N THR A 43 -14.18 0.00 -4.67
CA THR A 43 -14.20 -0.69 -5.96
C THR A 43 -12.89 -1.46 -6.18
N MET A 44 -12.99 -2.67 -6.73
CA MET A 44 -11.84 -3.53 -6.98
C MET A 44 -11.19 -3.20 -8.32
N LEU A 45 -9.87 -3.06 -8.34
CA LEU A 45 -9.07 -2.77 -9.52
C LEU A 45 -8.20 -3.98 -9.87
N PRO A 46 -8.66 -4.90 -10.73
CA PRO A 46 -7.84 -6.01 -11.18
C PRO A 46 -6.66 -5.52 -12.05
N PRO A 47 -5.54 -6.27 -12.09
CA PRO A 47 -4.42 -5.96 -12.97
C PRO A 47 -4.88 -5.75 -14.41
N GLY A 48 -4.51 -4.59 -14.98
CA GLY A 48 -4.88 -4.14 -16.31
C GLY A 48 -3.68 -3.62 -17.12
N PRO A 49 -3.91 -3.13 -18.34
CA PRO A 49 -2.88 -2.52 -19.17
C PRO A 49 -2.37 -1.21 -18.53
N PRO A 50 -1.05 -1.04 -18.30
CA PRO A 50 -0.49 0.15 -17.65
C PRO A 50 -0.85 1.48 -18.33
N ASP A 51 -1.03 1.50 -19.64
CA ASP A 51 -1.39 2.68 -20.42
C ASP A 51 -2.82 3.19 -20.15
N THR A 52 -3.68 2.39 -19.50
CA THR A 52 -5.04 2.79 -19.10
C THR A 52 -5.09 3.35 -17.66
N ALA A 53 -3.99 3.34 -16.93
CA ALA A 53 -3.96 3.71 -15.50
C ALA A 53 -4.43 5.15 -15.25
N ALA A 54 -3.97 6.11 -16.04
CA ALA A 54 -4.36 7.51 -15.88
C ALA A 54 -5.87 7.72 -16.12
N GLU A 55 -6.44 7.04 -17.12
CA GLU A 55 -7.86 7.11 -17.41
C GLU A 55 -8.71 6.50 -16.28
N LEU A 56 -8.23 5.42 -15.67
CA LEU A 56 -8.90 4.79 -14.52
C LEU A 56 -8.82 5.68 -13.28
N VAL A 57 -7.61 6.18 -12.95
CA VAL A 57 -7.40 7.03 -11.75
C VAL A 57 -8.26 8.29 -11.83
N ALA A 58 -8.43 8.89 -13.03
CA ALA A 58 -9.30 10.06 -13.22
C ALA A 58 -10.79 9.80 -12.88
N ARG A 59 -11.21 8.57 -12.65
CA ARG A 59 -12.58 8.19 -12.24
C ARG A 59 -12.70 7.86 -10.76
N LEU A 60 -11.60 7.94 -10.02
CA LEU A 60 -11.53 7.62 -8.60
C LEU A 60 -11.38 8.91 -7.79
N ASP A 61 -11.93 8.90 -6.58
CA ASP A 61 -11.69 9.95 -5.60
C ASP A 61 -10.47 9.64 -4.72
N GLY A 62 -10.05 8.35 -4.66
CA GLY A 62 -8.85 7.91 -3.96
C GLY A 62 -8.41 6.52 -4.39
N LEU A 63 -7.15 6.20 -4.12
CA LEU A 63 -6.51 4.93 -4.51
C LEU A 63 -5.87 4.25 -3.31
N VAL A 64 -6.13 2.94 -3.16
CA VAL A 64 -5.42 2.04 -2.25
C VAL A 64 -4.63 1.02 -3.07
N VAL A 65 -3.32 0.98 -2.87
CA VAL A 65 -2.45 -0.08 -3.42
C VAL A 65 -2.25 -1.13 -2.33
N ALA A 66 -2.84 -2.29 -2.52
CA ALA A 66 -2.89 -3.37 -1.53
C ALA A 66 -1.55 -4.11 -1.37
N GLY A 67 -1.39 -4.79 -0.25
CA GLY A 67 -0.29 -5.72 0.02
C GLY A 67 -0.19 -6.86 -1.00
N GLY A 68 0.77 -7.78 -0.84
CA GLY A 68 0.91 -8.94 -1.73
C GLY A 68 2.32 -9.47 -1.87
N ALA A 69 2.58 -10.17 -2.97
CA ALA A 69 3.88 -10.77 -3.29
C ALA A 69 5.00 -9.74 -3.42
N ASP A 70 6.23 -10.18 -3.29
CA ASP A 70 7.42 -9.34 -3.38
C ASP A 70 7.49 -8.55 -4.70
N VAL A 71 7.97 -7.32 -4.61
CA VAL A 71 8.21 -6.48 -5.79
C VAL A 71 9.39 -7.04 -6.59
N GLU A 72 9.24 -7.11 -7.91
CA GLU A 72 10.29 -7.61 -8.81
C GLU A 72 11.59 -6.79 -8.64
N PRO A 73 12.73 -7.43 -8.26
CA PRO A 73 13.96 -6.71 -7.93
C PRO A 73 14.53 -5.82 -9.03
N VAL A 74 14.33 -6.21 -10.29
CA VAL A 74 14.78 -5.39 -11.44
C VAL A 74 14.12 -4.00 -11.46
N ARG A 75 12.94 -3.83 -10.85
CA ARG A 75 12.21 -2.56 -10.77
C ARG A 75 12.93 -1.49 -9.95
N TYR A 76 13.78 -1.92 -9.03
CA TYR A 76 14.60 -1.02 -8.21
C TYR A 76 16.12 -1.24 -8.41
N GLY A 77 16.49 -1.88 -9.57
CA GLY A 77 17.88 -2.02 -10.01
C GLY A 77 18.68 -3.07 -9.24
N ALA A 78 18.03 -4.06 -8.63
CA ALA A 78 18.68 -5.14 -7.89
C ALA A 78 18.59 -6.48 -8.61
N GLU A 79 19.55 -7.37 -8.32
CA GLU A 79 19.45 -8.81 -8.59
C GLU A 79 18.58 -9.46 -7.51
N ALA A 80 17.90 -10.58 -7.85
CA ALA A 80 17.04 -11.27 -6.90
C ALA A 80 17.86 -11.97 -5.81
N ASP A 81 17.55 -11.68 -4.53
CA ASP A 81 18.01 -12.48 -3.39
C ASP A 81 17.32 -13.85 -3.42
N PRO A 82 18.00 -14.97 -3.06
CA PRO A 82 17.39 -16.29 -3.01
C PRO A 82 16.14 -16.40 -2.12
N ARG A 83 15.94 -15.49 -1.18
CA ARG A 83 14.78 -15.42 -0.28
C ARG A 83 13.63 -14.58 -0.84
N THR A 84 13.84 -13.88 -1.96
CA THR A 84 12.78 -13.14 -2.64
C THR A 84 11.77 -14.12 -3.24
N GLY A 85 10.50 -13.93 -2.91
CA GLY A 85 9.39 -14.71 -3.46
C GLY A 85 9.13 -14.42 -4.95
N PRO A 86 8.34 -15.25 -5.63
CA PRO A 86 8.02 -15.04 -7.04
C PRO A 86 7.21 -13.73 -7.23
N PRO A 87 7.71 -12.77 -8.03
CA PRO A 87 7.05 -11.49 -8.23
C PRO A 87 5.81 -11.60 -9.15
N ALA A 88 4.83 -10.75 -8.91
CA ALA A 88 3.65 -10.60 -9.76
C ALA A 88 3.87 -9.52 -10.83
N ARG A 89 4.72 -9.78 -11.84
CA ARG A 89 5.23 -8.79 -12.82
C ARG A 89 4.18 -7.92 -13.47
N ALA A 90 3.05 -8.51 -13.90
CA ALA A 90 1.95 -7.76 -14.53
C ALA A 90 1.27 -6.83 -13.52
N ARG A 91 1.12 -7.28 -12.27
CA ARG A 91 0.59 -6.48 -11.17
C ARG A 91 1.54 -5.35 -10.79
N ASP A 92 2.87 -5.62 -10.73
CA ASP A 92 3.88 -4.58 -10.51
C ASP A 92 3.79 -3.46 -11.54
N ALA A 93 3.76 -3.81 -12.84
CA ALA A 93 3.67 -2.83 -13.91
C ALA A 93 2.39 -1.99 -13.84
N TRP A 94 1.27 -2.64 -13.55
CA TRP A 94 -0.04 -2.00 -13.39
C TRP A 94 -0.08 -1.05 -12.20
N GLU A 95 0.33 -1.52 -11.03
CA GLU A 95 0.28 -0.72 -9.80
C GLU A 95 1.29 0.43 -9.79
N LEU A 96 2.47 0.26 -10.40
CA LEU A 96 3.39 1.38 -10.62
C LEU A 96 2.76 2.47 -11.48
N ALA A 97 2.09 2.10 -12.58
CA ALA A 97 1.38 3.06 -13.43
C ALA A 97 0.22 3.76 -12.71
N LEU A 98 -0.52 3.04 -11.86
CA LEU A 98 -1.56 3.64 -11.02
C LEU A 98 -1.00 4.65 -10.00
N ILE A 99 0.11 4.30 -9.35
CA ILE A 99 0.81 5.19 -8.39
C ILE A 99 1.28 6.46 -9.10
N GLU A 100 1.97 6.31 -10.24
CA GLU A 100 2.44 7.46 -11.04
C GLU A 100 1.28 8.36 -11.48
N ALA A 101 0.18 7.78 -11.95
CA ALA A 101 -1.02 8.53 -12.34
C ALA A 101 -1.66 9.25 -11.15
N ALA A 102 -1.79 8.60 -9.99
CA ALA A 102 -2.36 9.21 -8.78
C ALA A 102 -1.50 10.38 -8.27
N LEU A 103 -0.18 10.21 -8.24
CA LEU A 103 0.74 11.28 -7.85
C LEU A 103 0.70 12.47 -8.83
N ALA A 104 0.59 12.19 -10.13
CA ALA A 104 0.53 13.24 -11.17
C ALA A 104 -0.79 14.02 -11.15
N SER A 105 -1.91 13.37 -10.82
CA SER A 105 -3.24 14.00 -10.73
C SER A 105 -3.55 14.61 -9.36
N GLY A 106 -2.73 14.30 -8.34
CA GLY A 106 -3.02 14.68 -6.95
C GLY A 106 -4.13 13.83 -6.32
N THR A 107 -4.51 12.70 -6.91
CA THR A 107 -5.48 11.78 -6.33
C THR A 107 -4.92 11.19 -5.03
N PRO A 108 -5.64 11.28 -3.89
CA PRO A 108 -5.21 10.70 -2.62
C PRO A 108 -4.83 9.22 -2.74
N LEU A 109 -3.65 8.87 -2.20
CA LEU A 109 -3.04 7.55 -2.37
C LEU A 109 -2.62 6.95 -1.03
N LEU A 110 -3.06 5.72 -0.75
CA LEU A 110 -2.58 4.90 0.36
C LEU A 110 -1.91 3.61 -0.18
N GLY A 111 -0.62 3.43 0.11
CA GLY A 111 0.09 2.16 -0.10
C GLY A 111 0.12 1.32 1.17
N ILE A 112 -0.32 0.06 1.11
CA ILE A 112 -0.32 -0.86 2.25
C ILE A 112 0.71 -1.97 2.00
N CYS A 113 1.65 -2.16 2.91
CA CYS A 113 2.72 -3.15 2.89
C CYS A 113 3.49 -3.10 1.55
N ARG A 114 3.29 -4.05 0.65
CA ARG A 114 3.84 -4.00 -0.70
C ARG A 114 3.47 -2.70 -1.45
N GLY A 115 2.29 -2.13 -1.21
CA GLY A 115 1.88 -0.85 -1.81
C GLY A 115 2.76 0.33 -1.39
N MET A 116 3.22 0.37 -0.14
CA MET A 116 4.23 1.33 0.33
C MET A 116 5.57 1.11 -0.39
N GLN A 117 6.00 -0.14 -0.53
CA GLN A 117 7.24 -0.51 -1.22
C GLN A 117 7.20 -0.07 -2.69
N LEU A 118 6.07 -0.28 -3.38
CA LEU A 118 5.88 0.20 -4.76
C LEU A 118 5.86 1.72 -4.86
N LEU A 119 5.28 2.43 -3.89
CA LEU A 119 5.36 3.90 -3.82
C LEU A 119 6.83 4.36 -3.73
N ASN A 120 7.64 3.67 -2.90
CA ASN A 120 9.08 3.94 -2.81
C ASN A 120 9.80 3.68 -4.14
N VAL A 121 9.52 2.56 -4.79
CA VAL A 121 10.11 2.17 -6.08
C VAL A 121 9.70 3.13 -7.20
N ALA A 122 8.44 3.55 -7.27
CA ALA A 122 7.93 4.54 -8.23
C ALA A 122 8.68 5.89 -8.13
N ARG A 123 9.18 6.23 -6.95
CA ARG A 123 9.99 7.41 -6.70
C ARG A 123 11.50 7.16 -6.85
N GLY A 124 11.91 5.97 -7.31
CA GLY A 124 13.32 5.58 -7.54
C GLY A 124 14.06 5.16 -6.27
N GLY A 125 13.36 4.77 -5.23
CA GLY A 125 13.90 4.14 -4.03
C GLY A 125 14.26 2.67 -4.24
N THR A 126 14.88 2.05 -3.22
CA THR A 126 15.28 0.63 -3.21
C THR A 126 14.67 -0.10 -2.02
N LEU A 127 14.69 -1.44 -2.06
CA LEU A 127 14.14 -2.30 -1.02
C LEU A 127 15.22 -3.23 -0.46
N LEU A 128 15.16 -3.47 0.85
CA LEU A 128 15.73 -4.65 1.49
C LEU A 128 14.88 -5.85 1.10
N GLN A 129 15.48 -6.83 0.42
CA GLN A 129 14.75 -8.00 -0.07
C GLN A 129 14.45 -9.02 1.02
N HIS A 130 15.12 -8.91 2.16
CA HIS A 130 14.84 -9.71 3.34
C HIS A 130 15.23 -8.98 4.62
N LEU A 131 14.33 -9.01 5.58
CA LEU A 131 14.46 -8.48 6.92
C LEU A 131 13.96 -9.54 7.91
N ASP A 132 14.78 -9.85 8.93
CA ASP A 132 14.38 -10.76 10.01
C ASP A 132 13.54 -10.03 11.07
N GLY A 133 12.67 -10.75 11.77
CA GLY A 133 11.94 -10.24 12.95
C GLY A 133 10.58 -9.58 12.67
N HIS A 134 10.19 -9.38 11.40
CA HIS A 134 8.89 -8.79 11.01
C HIS A 134 7.87 -9.82 10.48
N VAL A 135 8.23 -11.10 10.48
CA VAL A 135 7.33 -12.24 10.25
C VAL A 135 7.45 -13.19 11.43
N GLU A 136 6.38 -13.39 12.16
CA GLU A 136 6.37 -14.33 13.30
C GLU A 136 6.36 -15.79 12.81
N ALA A 137 5.44 -16.12 11.91
CA ALA A 137 5.37 -17.40 11.23
C ALA A 137 4.59 -17.26 9.92
N VAL A 138 4.74 -18.23 9.01
CA VAL A 138 4.03 -18.23 7.71
C VAL A 138 2.51 -18.17 7.93
N GLY A 139 1.85 -17.13 7.41
CA GLY A 139 0.40 -16.93 7.51
C GLY A 139 -0.10 -16.44 8.88
N VAL A 140 0.80 -16.08 9.79
CA VAL A 140 0.45 -15.54 11.10
C VAL A 140 0.72 -14.03 11.10
N ILE A 141 -0.32 -13.24 11.34
CA ILE A 141 -0.19 -11.79 11.53
C ILE A 141 0.41 -11.56 12.91
N GLY A 142 1.62 -11.01 12.94
CA GLY A 142 2.28 -10.54 14.15
C GLY A 142 1.83 -9.14 14.54
N ARG A 143 2.49 -8.57 15.55
CA ARG A 143 2.28 -7.18 15.96
C ARG A 143 3.59 -6.56 16.43
N HIS A 144 3.76 -5.27 16.13
CA HIS A 144 4.84 -4.47 16.71
C HIS A 144 4.41 -3.00 16.88
N ALA A 145 5.16 -2.27 17.68
CA ALA A 145 4.93 -0.85 17.88
C ALA A 145 5.57 -0.02 16.77
N VAL A 146 4.83 0.96 16.25
CA VAL A 146 5.36 1.99 15.34
C VAL A 146 5.32 3.36 16.01
N LYS A 147 6.45 4.08 15.90
CA LYS A 147 6.63 5.41 16.46
C LYS A 147 6.50 6.46 15.35
N PRO A 148 5.49 7.36 15.41
CA PRO A 148 5.33 8.42 14.44
C PRO A 148 6.46 9.45 14.52
N VAL A 149 6.80 10.03 13.36
CA VAL A 149 7.73 11.17 13.26
C VAL A 149 6.93 12.47 13.43
N PRO A 150 7.24 13.31 14.44
CA PRO A 150 6.49 14.55 14.65
C PRO A 150 6.49 15.47 13.42
N GLY A 151 5.34 16.07 13.15
CA GLY A 151 5.16 17.02 12.03
C GLY A 151 4.85 16.36 10.69
N THR A 152 4.69 15.06 10.63
CA THR A 152 4.33 14.30 9.43
C THR A 152 2.82 14.09 9.30
N LEU A 153 2.37 13.71 8.10
CA LEU A 153 0.98 13.33 7.84
C LEU A 153 0.54 12.19 8.75
N TYR A 154 1.34 11.10 8.84
CA TYR A 154 0.99 9.99 9.72
C TYR A 154 0.87 10.41 11.19
N ALA A 155 1.80 11.23 11.70
CA ALA A 155 1.72 11.75 13.06
C ALA A 155 0.48 12.62 13.32
N SER A 156 -0.09 13.25 12.28
CA SER A 156 -1.35 13.99 12.40
C SER A 156 -2.58 13.08 12.52
N LEU A 157 -2.47 11.83 12.06
CA LEU A 157 -3.53 10.81 12.15
C LEU A 157 -3.41 9.99 13.43
N ALA A 158 -2.19 9.62 13.81
CA ALA A 158 -1.85 8.78 14.97
C ALA A 158 -0.59 9.35 15.66
N PRO A 159 -0.74 10.31 16.58
CA PRO A 159 0.40 11.00 17.19
C PRO A 159 1.12 10.16 18.26
N GLU A 160 0.50 9.10 18.75
CA GLU A 160 1.05 8.21 19.79
C GLU A 160 1.75 6.98 19.19
N LEU A 161 2.60 6.33 20.02
CA LEU A 161 3.13 5.00 19.73
C LEU A 161 1.95 4.03 19.55
N THR A 162 1.86 3.41 18.39
CA THR A 162 0.72 2.55 18.01
C THR A 162 1.18 1.13 17.76
N ASP A 163 0.53 0.16 18.39
CA ASP A 163 0.75 -1.26 18.11
C ASP A 163 -0.06 -1.68 16.88
N VAL A 164 0.63 -2.19 15.84
CA VAL A 164 0.05 -2.44 14.52
C VAL A 164 0.18 -3.90 14.08
N PRO A 165 -0.79 -4.45 13.30
CA PRO A 165 -0.67 -5.79 12.74
C PRO A 165 0.37 -5.82 11.61
N THR A 166 1.36 -6.71 11.70
CA THR A 166 2.49 -6.79 10.76
C THR A 166 2.65 -8.16 10.14
N TYR A 167 3.06 -8.19 8.88
CA TYR A 167 3.47 -9.39 8.16
C TYR A 167 4.29 -9.00 6.94
N HIS A 168 5.60 -8.77 7.08
CA HIS A 168 6.48 -8.46 5.96
C HIS A 168 7.92 -8.89 6.23
N HIS A 169 8.62 -9.35 5.20
CA HIS A 169 10.04 -9.67 5.25
C HIS A 169 10.87 -8.78 4.32
N GLN A 170 10.23 -7.85 3.63
CA GLN A 170 10.89 -6.80 2.85
C GLN A 170 10.58 -5.44 3.47
N ALA A 171 11.49 -4.48 3.28
CA ALA A 171 11.37 -3.12 3.80
C ALA A 171 11.99 -2.10 2.85
N VAL A 172 11.75 -0.81 3.08
CA VAL A 172 12.44 0.27 2.39
C VAL A 172 13.93 0.26 2.81
N ASP A 173 14.82 0.28 1.81
CA ASP A 173 16.27 0.46 1.99
C ASP A 173 16.62 1.95 1.80
N ARG A 174 16.60 2.44 0.58
CA ARG A 174 16.80 3.85 0.25
C ARG A 174 15.49 4.49 -0.16
N LEU A 175 15.15 5.60 0.47
CA LEU A 175 13.96 6.37 0.12
C LEU A 175 14.01 6.93 -1.29
N GLY A 176 12.88 6.88 -1.97
CA GLY A 176 12.65 7.51 -3.26
C GLY A 176 12.60 9.04 -3.16
N ARG A 177 12.71 9.70 -4.30
CA ARG A 177 12.71 11.18 -4.37
C ARG A 177 11.41 11.77 -3.84
N GLY A 178 11.52 12.77 -2.96
CA GLY A 178 10.37 13.47 -2.38
C GLY A 178 9.62 12.67 -1.32
N LEU A 179 10.06 11.46 -0.99
CA LEU A 179 9.53 10.71 0.14
C LEU A 179 10.28 11.06 1.43
N ILE A 180 9.52 11.19 2.50
CA ILE A 180 10.06 11.32 3.86
C ILE A 180 9.52 10.20 4.72
N PRO A 181 10.32 9.71 5.70
CA PRO A 181 9.84 8.70 6.64
C PRO A 181 8.89 9.35 7.64
N SER A 182 7.74 8.71 7.90
CA SER A 182 6.73 9.23 8.82
C SER A 182 6.44 8.33 10.01
N ALA A 183 6.96 7.10 10.02
CA ALA A 183 7.03 6.26 11.22
C ALA A 183 8.18 5.25 11.15
N TYR A 184 8.61 4.78 12.33
CA TYR A 184 9.66 3.77 12.49
C TYR A 184 9.24 2.68 13.48
N ALA A 185 9.68 1.45 13.25
CA ALA A 185 9.71 0.39 14.26
C ALA A 185 10.85 0.63 15.26
N GLU A 186 10.90 -0.16 16.34
CA GLU A 186 11.91 -0.05 17.39
C GLU A 186 13.33 -0.33 16.87
N ASP A 187 13.49 -1.21 15.91
CA ASP A 187 14.77 -1.56 15.28
C ASP A 187 15.25 -0.53 14.23
N GLY A 188 14.47 0.53 14.00
CA GLY A 188 14.78 1.60 13.04
C GLY A 188 14.26 1.33 11.62
N THR A 189 13.55 0.24 11.39
CA THR A 189 12.88 -0.03 10.11
C THR A 189 11.87 1.08 9.80
N VAL A 190 11.89 1.58 8.56
CA VAL A 190 10.90 2.56 8.09
C VAL A 190 9.56 1.87 7.92
N GLU A 191 8.60 2.27 8.73
CA GLU A 191 7.25 1.68 8.77
C GLU A 191 6.19 2.54 8.07
N ALA A 192 6.46 3.82 7.88
CA ALA A 192 5.61 4.66 7.03
C ALA A 192 6.42 5.68 6.27
N VAL A 193 5.95 6.01 5.07
CA VAL A 193 6.50 7.06 4.21
C VAL A 193 5.38 7.94 3.69
N GLU A 194 5.66 9.21 3.45
CA GLU A 194 4.74 10.13 2.79
C GLU A 194 5.44 10.93 1.69
N ALA A 195 4.70 11.31 0.64
CA ALA A 195 5.22 12.13 -0.42
C ALA A 195 5.01 13.61 -0.07
N ALA A 196 6.10 14.33 0.20
CA ALA A 196 6.07 15.72 0.63
C ALA A 196 5.55 16.68 -0.46
N ASP A 197 5.57 16.27 -1.71
CA ASP A 197 5.16 17.02 -2.90
C ASP A 197 3.75 16.63 -3.42
N ALA A 198 3.04 15.74 -2.75
CA ALA A 198 1.69 15.34 -3.08
C ALA A 198 0.68 15.87 -2.03
N PRO A 199 -0.56 16.21 -2.43
CA PRO A 199 -1.58 16.68 -1.49
C PRO A 199 -1.88 15.69 -0.37
N TRP A 200 -1.95 14.41 -0.70
CA TRP A 200 -2.12 13.31 0.24
C TRP A 200 -1.61 12.00 -0.36
N ALA A 201 -0.44 11.54 0.06
CA ALA A 201 0.11 10.24 -0.34
C ALA A 201 0.87 9.65 0.84
N LEU A 202 0.38 8.54 1.36
CA LEU A 202 0.90 7.83 2.52
C LEU A 202 1.14 6.36 2.16
N GLY A 203 2.27 5.81 2.57
CA GLY A 203 2.53 4.38 2.58
C GLY A 203 2.73 3.90 3.99
N VAL A 204 2.15 2.75 4.34
CA VAL A 204 2.33 2.07 5.64
C VAL A 204 2.80 0.63 5.39
N GLN A 205 3.80 0.18 6.17
CA GLN A 205 4.38 -1.16 5.97
C GLN A 205 3.55 -2.26 6.63
N TRP A 206 2.80 -1.93 7.66
CA TRP A 206 1.88 -2.84 8.33
C TRP A 206 0.55 -3.01 7.57
N HIS A 207 -0.35 -3.81 8.13
CA HIS A 207 -1.65 -4.17 7.55
C HIS A 207 -2.82 -3.56 8.34
N PRO A 208 -3.18 -2.28 8.12
CA PRO A 208 -4.29 -1.64 8.84
C PRO A 208 -5.62 -2.36 8.64
N GLU A 209 -5.81 -3.05 7.50
CA GLU A 209 -7.00 -3.84 7.21
C GLU A 209 -7.16 -5.07 8.11
N MET A 210 -6.08 -5.49 8.78
CA MET A 210 -6.07 -6.62 9.72
C MET A 210 -6.25 -6.19 11.18
N GLY A 211 -6.44 -4.88 11.41
CA GLY A 211 -6.67 -4.28 12.73
C GLY A 211 -8.04 -3.63 12.86
N GLU A 212 -8.21 -2.90 13.97
CA GLU A 212 -9.42 -2.12 14.26
C GLU A 212 -9.20 -0.61 14.13
N ASP A 213 -7.95 -0.17 13.89
CA ASP A 213 -7.59 1.23 13.76
C ASP A 213 -7.93 1.76 12.37
N LEU A 214 -8.95 2.58 12.26
CA LEU A 214 -9.44 3.14 11.00
C LEU A 214 -8.72 4.43 10.60
N ARG A 215 -7.92 5.06 11.47
CA ARG A 215 -7.43 6.45 11.32
C ARG A 215 -6.70 6.69 10.00
N VAL A 216 -5.88 5.75 9.54
CA VAL A 216 -5.15 5.86 8.27
C VAL A 216 -6.12 5.89 7.08
N MET A 217 -7.09 4.97 7.07
CA MET A 217 -8.09 4.90 5.99
C MET A 217 -9.09 6.06 6.05
N GLU A 218 -9.50 6.48 7.25
CA GLU A 218 -10.31 7.70 7.42
C GLU A 218 -9.58 8.94 6.93
N GLY A 219 -8.26 9.00 7.09
CA GLY A 219 -7.40 10.05 6.52
C GLY A 219 -7.49 10.11 5.00
N LEU A 220 -7.37 8.95 4.33
CA LEU A 220 -7.54 8.84 2.88
C LEU A 220 -8.96 9.27 2.45
N VAL A 221 -9.99 8.75 3.11
CA VAL A 221 -11.41 9.05 2.77
C VAL A 221 -11.73 10.53 2.95
N ARG A 222 -11.20 11.17 4.00
CA ARG A 222 -11.33 12.64 4.18
C ARG A 222 -10.64 13.41 3.05
N ALA A 223 -9.41 13.02 2.69
CA ALA A 223 -8.69 13.67 1.59
C ALA A 223 -9.43 13.50 0.25
N ALA A 224 -10.00 12.32 0.00
CA ALA A 224 -10.79 12.00 -1.19
C ALA A 224 -12.15 12.75 -1.24
N THR A 225 -12.60 13.32 -0.13
CA THR A 225 -13.88 14.07 -0.04
C THR A 225 -13.65 15.57 -0.16
N ALA A 226 -12.41 16.05 0.01
CA ALA A 226 -12.09 17.45 -0.09
C ALA A 226 -12.26 17.93 -1.55
N PRO A 227 -12.85 19.11 -1.79
CA PRO A 227 -12.87 19.69 -3.13
C PRO A 227 -11.44 19.97 -3.60
N ALA A 228 -11.16 19.63 -4.86
CA ALA A 228 -9.88 19.88 -5.52
C ALA A 228 -9.62 21.39 -5.65
#